data_9f54ca6500640afca0e28c16f89f26a9
#
_entry.id   9f54ca6500640afca0e28c16f89f26a9
#
_cell.length_a   1.000
_cell.length_b   1.000
_cell.length_c   1.000
_cell.angle_alpha   90.00
_cell.angle_beta   90.00
_cell.angle_gamma   90.00
#
_symmetry.space_group_name_H-M   'P 1'
#
loop_
_entity.id
_entity.type
_entity.pdbx_description
1 polymer ?
#
loop_
_entity_poly.entity_id
_entity_poly.type
_entity_poly.pdbx_seq_one_letter_code
_entity_poly.pdbx_strand_id
1 'polypeptide(L)'
;MRLSGIKAIGFDVDGTLYHAPEAMSVEVGKILIQKAAEALSQDPDELAEEYLKRRDEYRSNTQTLNSFGLDGERIFQDVWDTIAIENYVTPDKKLVKMIETLKKKYKLFIITNGSGSQVERKITYLGLDYHDFDPRIYCYDQGWVKPEPAPFLAAIESLNLKPEEIVYVGDRVDIDIEGAKAVSMKTILVGATSVQADESCETVYDIVSIL
;
A
#
# COMPACT_ATOMS: atom_id res chain seq x y z
N MET A 1 -24.54 -7.32 9.89
CA MET A 1 -23.46 -6.53 9.27
C MET A 1 -22.19 -7.35 9.32
N ARG A 2 -21.45 -7.48 8.21
CA ARG A 2 -20.19 -8.27 8.15
C ARG A 2 -19.07 -7.62 8.97
N LEU A 3 -19.12 -6.29 9.16
CA LEU A 3 -18.14 -5.49 9.88
C LEU A 3 -18.75 -4.90 11.16
N SER A 4 -18.99 -5.74 12.17
CA SER A 4 -19.46 -5.30 13.49
C SER A 4 -18.33 -5.40 14.52
N GLY A 5 -18.30 -4.46 15.47
CA GLY A 5 -17.33 -4.48 16.57
C GLY A 5 -15.94 -4.01 16.21
N ILE A 6 -15.77 -3.35 15.05
CA ILE A 6 -14.48 -2.77 14.63
C ILE A 6 -14.04 -1.68 15.61
N LYS A 7 -12.77 -1.69 15.97
CA LYS A 7 -12.12 -0.72 16.85
C LYS A 7 -10.94 -0.01 16.20
N ALA A 8 -10.33 -0.63 15.18
CA ALA A 8 -9.21 -0.07 14.46
C ALA A 8 -9.36 -0.26 12.95
N ILE A 9 -8.88 0.71 12.18
CA ILE A 9 -8.86 0.71 10.71
C ILE A 9 -7.42 0.87 10.25
N GLY A 10 -6.90 -0.13 9.53
CA GLY A 10 -5.62 -0.04 8.85
C GLY A 10 -5.79 0.34 7.39
N PHE A 11 -4.83 1.08 6.88
CA PHE A 11 -4.81 1.50 5.48
C PHE A 11 -3.50 1.10 4.81
N ASP A 12 -3.59 0.59 3.60
CA ASP A 12 -2.53 0.79 2.63
C ASP A 12 -2.52 2.27 2.16
N VAL A 13 -1.45 2.69 1.50
CA VAL A 13 -1.26 4.09 1.11
C VAL A 13 -1.46 4.27 -0.40
N ASP A 14 -0.60 3.62 -1.19
CA ASP A 14 -0.52 3.82 -2.64
C ASP A 14 -1.62 3.04 -3.39
N GLY A 15 -2.55 3.75 -4.04
CA GLY A 15 -3.73 3.15 -4.67
C GLY A 15 -4.95 3.12 -3.75
N THR A 16 -4.76 3.24 -2.43
CA THR A 16 -5.83 3.19 -1.43
C THR A 16 -6.24 4.56 -0.92
N LEU A 17 -5.33 5.31 -0.26
CA LEU A 17 -5.63 6.66 0.25
C LEU A 17 -5.70 7.70 -0.88
N TYR A 18 -5.07 7.44 -1.99
CA TYR A 18 -5.16 8.23 -3.19
C TYR A 18 -5.06 7.33 -4.43
N HIS A 19 -5.71 7.73 -5.49
CA HIS A 19 -5.57 7.05 -6.77
C HIS A 19 -4.25 7.47 -7.43
N ALA A 20 -3.40 6.48 -7.74
CA ALA A 20 -2.18 6.71 -8.51
C ALA A 20 -2.54 6.83 -10.00
N PRO A 21 -2.38 8.01 -10.65
CA PRO A 21 -2.70 8.15 -12.06
C PRO A 21 -1.80 7.26 -12.93
N GLU A 22 -2.31 6.83 -14.09
CA GLU A 22 -1.56 6.01 -15.04
C GLU A 22 -0.21 6.65 -15.42
N ALA A 23 -0.17 7.97 -15.58
CA ALA A 23 1.06 8.70 -15.88
C ALA A 23 2.15 8.50 -14.80
N MET A 24 1.76 8.43 -13.51
CA MET A 24 2.69 8.15 -12.43
C MET A 24 3.20 6.70 -12.50
N SER A 25 2.32 5.74 -12.77
CA SER A 25 2.69 4.33 -12.92
C SER A 25 3.64 4.11 -14.10
N VAL A 26 3.42 4.81 -15.20
CA VAL A 26 4.32 4.79 -16.37
C VAL A 26 5.68 5.35 -16.01
N GLU A 27 5.76 6.47 -15.29
CA GLU A 27 7.04 7.08 -14.89
C GLU A 27 7.79 6.18 -13.89
N VAL A 28 7.10 5.61 -12.91
CA VAL A 28 7.66 4.61 -11.99
C VAL A 28 8.27 3.44 -12.77
N GLY A 29 7.53 2.92 -13.76
CA GLY A 29 8.01 1.82 -14.61
C GLY A 29 9.28 2.17 -15.40
N LYS A 30 9.34 3.36 -16.00
CA LYS A 30 10.51 3.84 -16.74
C LYS A 30 11.75 3.96 -15.86
N ILE A 31 11.62 4.62 -14.71
CA ILE A 31 12.74 4.82 -13.79
C ILE A 31 13.21 3.47 -13.25
N LEU A 32 12.28 2.55 -12.97
CA LEU A 32 12.59 1.21 -12.49
C LEU A 32 13.41 0.41 -13.51
N ILE A 33 12.98 0.37 -14.78
CA ILE A 33 13.71 -0.31 -15.86
C ILE A 33 15.09 0.31 -16.04
N GLN A 34 15.18 1.64 -16.03
CA GLN A 34 16.45 2.35 -16.14
C GLN A 34 17.44 1.93 -15.03
N LYS A 35 17.00 1.96 -13.77
CA LYS A 35 17.83 1.58 -12.61
C LYS A 35 18.22 0.10 -12.64
N ALA A 36 17.31 -0.78 -13.03
CA ALA A 36 17.59 -2.21 -13.17
C ALA A 36 18.61 -2.48 -14.29
N ALA A 37 18.46 -1.83 -15.44
CA ALA A 37 19.38 -1.93 -16.57
C ALA A 37 20.79 -1.42 -16.21
N GLU A 38 20.91 -0.30 -15.52
CA GLU A 38 22.18 0.20 -14.98
C GLU A 38 22.84 -0.82 -14.05
N ALA A 39 22.09 -1.42 -13.12
CA ALA A 39 22.59 -2.40 -12.18
C ALA A 39 23.07 -3.70 -12.88
N LEU A 40 22.40 -4.10 -13.97
CA LEU A 40 22.73 -5.30 -14.76
C LEU A 40 23.74 -5.02 -15.88
N SER A 41 24.08 -3.77 -16.15
CA SER A 41 24.88 -3.35 -17.31
C SER A 41 24.27 -3.85 -18.64
N GLN A 42 22.95 -3.70 -18.77
CA GLN A 42 22.15 -4.10 -19.93
C GLN A 42 21.50 -2.90 -20.61
N ASP A 43 21.04 -3.10 -21.84
CA ASP A 43 20.22 -2.10 -22.53
C ASP A 43 18.80 -2.04 -21.91
N PRO A 44 18.26 -0.84 -21.59
CA PRO A 44 16.96 -0.74 -20.97
C PRO A 44 15.80 -1.26 -21.81
N ASP A 45 15.85 -1.14 -23.14
CA ASP A 45 14.78 -1.56 -24.04
C ASP A 45 14.74 -3.11 -24.12
N GLU A 46 15.92 -3.75 -24.15
CA GLU A 46 16.04 -5.21 -24.12
C GLU A 46 15.57 -5.77 -22.76
N LEU A 47 15.95 -5.13 -21.66
CA LEU A 47 15.53 -5.55 -20.32
C LEU A 47 14.02 -5.41 -20.13
N ALA A 48 13.39 -4.37 -20.71
CA ALA A 48 11.96 -4.08 -20.52
C ALA A 48 11.05 -5.25 -20.92
N GLU A 49 11.34 -5.91 -22.06
CA GLU A 49 10.54 -7.06 -22.53
C GLU A 49 10.60 -8.22 -21.54
N GLU A 50 11.81 -8.59 -21.09
CA GLU A 50 12.01 -9.67 -20.13
C GLU A 50 11.43 -9.32 -18.76
N TYR A 51 11.57 -8.05 -18.35
CA TYR A 51 11.01 -7.55 -17.10
C TYR A 51 9.48 -7.68 -17.07
N LEU A 52 8.80 -7.22 -18.11
CA LEU A 52 7.33 -7.28 -18.19
C LEU A 52 6.83 -8.72 -18.14
N LYS A 53 7.49 -9.64 -18.84
CA LYS A 53 7.16 -11.06 -18.80
C LYS A 53 7.25 -11.65 -17.39
N ARG A 54 8.35 -11.38 -16.67
CA ARG A 54 8.51 -11.82 -15.28
C ARG A 54 7.56 -11.11 -14.33
N ARG A 55 7.25 -9.83 -14.61
CA ARG A 55 6.31 -9.05 -13.79
C ARG A 55 4.89 -9.63 -13.83
N ASP A 56 4.47 -10.19 -14.95
CA ASP A 56 3.19 -10.90 -15.06
C ASP A 56 3.17 -12.18 -14.22
N GLU A 57 4.30 -12.85 -14.06
CA GLU A 57 4.44 -14.04 -13.24
C GLU A 57 4.48 -13.71 -11.74
N TYR A 58 5.37 -12.80 -11.34
CA TYR A 58 5.61 -12.47 -9.92
C TYR A 58 4.61 -11.47 -9.34
N ARG A 59 3.92 -10.70 -10.15
CA ARG A 59 2.93 -9.68 -9.79
C ARG A 59 3.41 -8.62 -8.78
N SER A 60 4.71 -8.55 -8.53
CA SER A 60 5.38 -7.62 -7.63
C SER A 60 6.65 -7.09 -8.29
N ASN A 61 6.83 -5.77 -8.34
CA ASN A 61 8.05 -5.16 -8.86
C ASN A 61 9.28 -5.62 -8.08
N THR A 62 9.21 -5.66 -6.76
CA THR A 62 10.27 -6.12 -5.89
C THR A 62 10.67 -7.56 -6.19
N GLN A 63 9.70 -8.49 -6.23
CA GLN A 63 9.98 -9.89 -6.54
C GLN A 63 10.50 -10.09 -7.96
N THR A 64 10.00 -9.30 -8.92
CA THR A 64 10.51 -9.31 -10.29
C THR A 64 11.99 -8.91 -10.33
N LEU A 65 12.36 -7.82 -9.65
CA LEU A 65 13.76 -7.40 -9.54
C LEU A 65 14.63 -8.46 -8.86
N ASN A 66 14.14 -9.07 -7.79
CA ASN A 66 14.84 -10.17 -7.09
C ASN A 66 15.09 -11.37 -8.02
N SER A 67 14.17 -11.66 -8.95
CA SER A 67 14.36 -12.74 -9.94
C SER A 67 15.49 -12.49 -10.96
N PHE A 68 15.93 -11.25 -11.08
CA PHE A 68 17.14 -10.87 -11.83
C PHE A 68 18.42 -10.87 -10.98
N GLY A 69 18.33 -11.27 -9.71
CA GLY A 69 19.45 -11.24 -8.77
C GLY A 69 19.77 -9.84 -8.23
N LEU A 70 18.84 -8.91 -8.34
CA LEU A 70 18.95 -7.53 -7.84
C LEU A 70 18.36 -7.42 -6.43
N ASP A 71 18.78 -6.41 -5.69
CA ASP A 71 18.10 -5.96 -4.47
C ASP A 71 16.84 -5.16 -4.85
N GLY A 72 15.74 -5.89 -5.04
CA GLY A 72 14.50 -5.32 -5.55
C GLY A 72 13.86 -4.32 -4.59
N GLU A 73 14.01 -4.52 -3.29
CA GLU A 73 13.49 -3.61 -2.28
C GLU A 73 14.19 -2.27 -2.36
N ARG A 74 15.52 -2.28 -2.37
CA ARG A 74 16.34 -1.09 -2.48
C ARG A 74 16.10 -0.33 -3.78
N ILE A 75 16.11 -1.03 -4.92
CA ILE A 75 15.88 -0.38 -6.22
C ILE A 75 14.48 0.25 -6.26
N PHE A 76 13.46 -0.45 -5.79
CA PHE A 76 12.10 0.07 -5.80
C PHE A 76 11.94 1.26 -4.84
N GLN A 77 12.62 1.24 -3.70
CA GLN A 77 12.71 2.38 -2.79
C GLN A 77 13.38 3.59 -3.47
N ASP A 78 14.53 3.39 -4.12
CA ASP A 78 15.23 4.44 -4.86
C ASP A 78 14.38 5.03 -6.01
N VAL A 79 13.51 4.23 -6.64
CA VAL A 79 12.54 4.71 -7.64
C VAL A 79 11.57 5.68 -6.99
N TRP A 80 10.95 5.29 -5.88
CA TRP A 80 9.99 6.13 -5.18
C TRP A 80 10.59 7.41 -4.62
N ASP A 81 11.87 7.41 -4.25
CA ASP A 81 12.58 8.62 -3.81
C ASP A 81 12.76 9.66 -4.94
N THR A 82 12.74 9.19 -6.19
CA THR A 82 12.78 10.07 -7.38
C THR A 82 11.40 10.60 -7.78
N ILE A 83 10.31 9.92 -7.40
CA ILE A 83 8.95 10.33 -7.78
C ILE A 83 8.48 11.50 -6.90
N ALA A 84 8.25 12.64 -7.53
CA ALA A 84 7.56 13.76 -6.89
C ALA A 84 6.05 13.57 -7.01
N ILE A 85 5.40 13.06 -5.95
CA ILE A 85 3.95 12.81 -5.92
C ILE A 85 3.15 14.06 -6.27
N GLU A 86 3.69 15.23 -5.97
CA GLU A 86 3.13 16.56 -6.24
C GLU A 86 2.85 16.82 -7.72
N ASN A 87 3.55 16.12 -8.61
CA ASN A 87 3.35 16.24 -10.05
C ASN A 87 2.15 15.44 -10.56
N TYR A 88 1.62 14.52 -9.78
CA TYR A 88 0.62 13.54 -10.20
C TYR A 88 -0.68 13.59 -9.41
N VAL A 89 -0.60 13.96 -8.14
CA VAL A 89 -1.72 13.92 -7.20
C VAL A 89 -1.98 15.31 -6.65
N THR A 90 -3.25 15.64 -6.47
CA THR A 90 -3.66 16.89 -5.81
C THR A 90 -4.26 16.54 -4.43
N PRO A 91 -3.91 17.27 -3.37
CA PRO A 91 -4.53 17.08 -2.05
C PRO A 91 -6.05 17.16 -2.12
N ASP A 92 -6.75 16.23 -1.48
CA ASP A 92 -8.20 16.16 -1.50
C ASP A 92 -8.79 16.40 -0.10
N LYS A 93 -9.53 17.49 0.02
CA LYS A 93 -10.25 17.86 1.25
C LYS A 93 -11.27 16.80 1.70
N LYS A 94 -11.78 15.96 0.78
CA LYS A 94 -12.69 14.86 1.14
C LYS A 94 -11.94 13.78 1.91
N LEU A 95 -10.69 13.46 1.50
CA LEU A 95 -9.83 12.53 2.21
C LEU A 95 -9.56 13.01 3.64
N VAL A 96 -9.16 14.26 3.80
CA VAL A 96 -8.94 14.87 5.12
C VAL A 96 -10.20 14.76 5.99
N LYS A 97 -11.36 15.15 5.47
CA LYS A 97 -12.63 15.07 6.21
C LYS A 97 -13.01 13.63 6.58
N MET A 98 -12.72 12.67 5.71
CA MET A 98 -12.95 11.24 5.98
C MET A 98 -12.10 10.77 7.17
N ILE A 99 -10.80 11.01 7.13
CA ILE A 99 -9.87 10.65 8.21
C ILE A 99 -10.28 11.33 9.52
N GLU A 100 -10.59 12.63 9.49
CA GLU A 100 -11.10 13.38 10.64
C GLU A 100 -12.39 12.80 11.24
N THR A 101 -13.21 12.15 10.42
CA THR A 101 -14.44 11.51 10.87
C THR A 101 -14.15 10.15 11.50
N LEU A 102 -13.30 9.35 10.87
CA LEU A 102 -12.97 8.00 11.31
C LEU A 102 -12.16 8.00 12.61
N LYS A 103 -11.18 8.88 12.76
CA LYS A 103 -10.34 8.95 13.97
C LYS A 103 -11.09 9.31 15.26
N LYS A 104 -12.31 9.83 15.17
CA LYS A 104 -13.18 10.07 16.33
C LYS A 104 -13.74 8.80 16.95
N LYS A 105 -13.77 7.70 16.19
CA LYS A 105 -14.40 6.44 16.60
C LYS A 105 -13.44 5.26 16.60
N TYR A 106 -12.39 5.31 15.78
CA TYR A 106 -11.48 4.21 15.51
C TYR A 106 -10.03 4.65 15.71
N LYS A 107 -9.17 3.72 16.14
CA LYS A 107 -7.73 3.86 15.99
C LYS A 107 -7.39 3.70 14.51
N LEU A 108 -6.56 4.59 13.96
CA LEU A 108 -6.11 4.49 12.58
C LEU A 108 -4.66 4.05 12.53
N PHE A 109 -4.29 3.21 11.57
CA PHE A 109 -2.92 2.76 11.39
C PHE A 109 -2.58 2.53 9.91
N ILE A 110 -1.30 2.39 9.61
CA ILE A 110 -0.80 2.16 8.26
C ILE A 110 0.03 0.88 8.24
N ILE A 111 -0.17 0.07 7.17
CA ILE A 111 0.77 -0.97 6.75
C ILE A 111 1.00 -0.79 5.25
N THR A 112 2.23 -0.55 4.84
CA THR A 112 2.55 -0.30 3.43
C THR A 112 3.88 -0.91 3.02
N ASN A 113 3.99 -1.34 1.76
CA ASN A 113 5.24 -1.75 1.12
C ASN A 113 6.04 -0.51 0.69
N GLY A 114 6.39 0.35 1.64
CA GLY A 114 7.16 1.56 1.46
C GLY A 114 8.06 1.82 2.66
N SER A 115 8.91 2.83 2.56
CA SER A 115 9.75 3.32 3.66
C SER A 115 9.07 4.45 4.43
N GLY A 116 9.47 4.64 5.70
CA GLY A 116 8.88 5.66 6.55
C GLY A 116 9.00 7.08 6.00
N SER A 117 10.15 7.45 5.45
CA SER A 117 10.38 8.78 4.87
C SER A 117 9.46 9.09 3.69
N GLN A 118 9.22 8.11 2.82
CA GLN A 118 8.33 8.26 1.66
C GLN A 118 6.87 8.40 2.10
N VAL A 119 6.45 7.57 3.05
CA VAL A 119 5.07 7.58 3.54
C VAL A 119 4.76 8.88 4.27
N GLU A 120 5.64 9.36 5.13
CA GLU A 120 5.47 10.64 5.83
C GLU A 120 5.31 11.80 4.85
N ARG A 121 6.15 11.86 3.80
CA ARG A 121 6.03 12.87 2.75
C ARG A 121 4.68 12.80 2.03
N LYS A 122 4.24 11.60 1.64
CA LYS A 122 2.97 11.39 0.94
C LYS A 122 1.77 11.79 1.80
N ILE A 123 1.71 11.30 3.04
CA ILE A 123 0.63 11.60 4.00
C ILE A 123 0.53 13.10 4.24
N THR A 124 1.67 13.76 4.50
CA THR A 124 1.71 15.22 4.73
C THR A 124 1.28 16.00 3.48
N TYR A 125 1.74 15.59 2.30
CA TYR A 125 1.35 16.23 1.04
C TYR A 125 -0.15 16.09 0.76
N LEU A 126 -0.75 14.95 1.07
CA LEU A 126 -2.20 14.73 0.95
C LEU A 126 -3.03 15.57 1.94
N GLY A 127 -2.38 16.31 2.83
CA GLY A 127 -3.02 17.17 3.83
C GLY A 127 -3.48 16.42 5.08
N LEU A 128 -3.01 15.21 5.29
CA LEU A 128 -3.31 14.40 6.47
C LEU A 128 -2.28 14.65 7.57
N ASP A 129 -2.71 14.53 8.82
CA ASP A 129 -1.79 14.50 9.96
C ASP A 129 -1.19 13.10 10.07
N TYR A 130 0.12 13.00 9.86
CA TYR A 130 0.86 11.76 9.98
C TYR A 130 0.73 11.10 11.36
N HIS A 131 0.53 11.89 12.42
CA HIS A 131 0.36 11.41 13.79
C HIS A 131 -1.03 10.81 14.07
N ASP A 132 -1.99 10.98 13.16
CA ASP A 132 -3.30 10.33 13.29
C ASP A 132 -3.24 8.80 13.08
N PHE A 133 -2.11 8.29 12.57
CA PHE A 133 -1.91 6.88 12.30
C PHE A 133 -0.90 6.27 13.29
N ASP A 134 -1.37 5.33 14.12
CA ASP A 134 -0.54 4.60 15.08
C ASP A 134 -1.09 3.18 15.31
N PRO A 135 -0.31 2.10 15.03
CA PRO A 135 1.06 2.07 14.52
C PRO A 135 1.20 2.44 13.03
N ARG A 136 2.43 2.74 12.62
CA ARG A 136 2.84 2.89 11.24
C ARG A 136 3.87 1.81 10.91
N ILE A 137 3.51 0.90 10.02
CA ILE A 137 4.33 -0.26 9.66
C ILE A 137 4.80 -0.08 8.22
N TYR A 138 6.09 0.18 8.09
CA TYR A 138 6.80 0.30 6.83
C TYR A 138 7.51 -1.01 6.57
N CYS A 139 6.97 -1.79 5.64
CA CYS A 139 7.44 -3.16 5.44
C CYS A 139 8.92 -3.19 5.05
N TYR A 140 9.36 -2.32 4.14
CA TYR A 140 10.75 -2.30 3.69
C TYR A 140 11.74 -1.92 4.79
N ASP A 141 11.38 -1.06 5.74
CA ASP A 141 12.24 -0.69 6.86
C ASP A 141 12.48 -1.87 7.82
N GLN A 142 11.64 -2.91 7.75
CA GLN A 142 11.71 -4.12 8.57
C GLN A 142 12.17 -5.36 7.80
N GLY A 143 12.45 -5.24 6.50
CA GLY A 143 12.72 -6.38 5.63
C GLY A 143 11.49 -7.27 5.41
N TRP A 144 10.29 -6.70 5.50
CA TRP A 144 9.02 -7.38 5.25
C TRP A 144 8.41 -6.95 3.93
N VAL A 145 7.51 -7.78 3.41
CA VAL A 145 6.70 -7.45 2.24
C VAL A 145 5.29 -8.01 2.39
N LYS A 146 4.25 -7.21 2.13
CA LYS A 146 2.88 -7.74 2.01
C LYS A 146 2.81 -8.64 0.76
N PRO A 147 2.12 -9.78 0.78
CA PRO A 147 1.11 -10.23 1.75
C PRO A 147 1.66 -11.08 2.92
N GLU A 148 2.94 -11.08 3.20
CA GLU A 148 3.48 -11.82 4.35
C GLU A 148 2.74 -11.48 5.64
N PRO A 149 2.50 -12.46 6.54
CA PRO A 149 1.75 -12.21 7.77
C PRO A 149 2.43 -11.25 8.75
N ALA A 150 3.77 -11.13 8.71
CA ALA A 150 4.55 -10.40 9.71
C ALA A 150 4.09 -8.94 9.95
N PRO A 151 3.89 -8.08 8.92
CA PRO A 151 3.46 -6.70 9.15
C PRO A 151 2.05 -6.62 9.75
N PHE A 152 1.14 -7.53 9.39
CA PHE A 152 -0.21 -7.55 9.94
C PHE A 152 -0.22 -8.04 11.40
N LEU A 153 0.58 -9.05 11.73
CA LEU A 153 0.74 -9.52 13.11
C LEU A 153 1.34 -8.44 14.01
N ALA A 154 2.34 -7.69 13.52
CA ALA A 154 2.92 -6.56 14.24
C ALA A 154 1.87 -5.47 14.55
N ALA A 155 0.94 -5.20 13.61
CA ALA A 155 -0.17 -4.28 13.86
C ALA A 155 -1.12 -4.79 14.96
N ILE A 156 -1.50 -6.07 14.91
CA ILE A 156 -2.38 -6.69 15.92
C ILE A 156 -1.74 -6.57 17.30
N GLU A 157 -0.46 -6.90 17.42
CA GLU A 157 0.29 -6.84 18.69
C GLU A 157 0.36 -5.39 19.21
N SER A 158 0.76 -4.43 18.37
CA SER A 158 0.86 -3.02 18.74
C SER A 158 -0.48 -2.43 19.20
N LEU A 159 -1.57 -2.76 18.50
CA LEU A 159 -2.91 -2.29 18.85
C LEU A 159 -3.47 -2.95 20.10
N ASN A 160 -2.98 -4.13 20.47
CA ASN A 160 -3.51 -4.99 21.53
C ASN A 160 -5.02 -5.23 21.37
N LEU A 161 -5.44 -5.59 20.16
CA LEU A 161 -6.81 -5.90 19.78
C LEU A 161 -6.89 -7.32 19.23
N LYS A 162 -8.11 -7.87 19.20
CA LYS A 162 -8.35 -9.11 18.48
C LYS A 162 -8.39 -8.84 16.98
N PRO A 163 -7.92 -9.77 16.13
CA PRO A 163 -7.92 -9.58 14.67
C PRO A 163 -9.29 -9.19 14.11
N GLU A 164 -10.38 -9.80 14.60
CA GLU A 164 -11.75 -9.51 14.17
C GLU A 164 -12.28 -8.13 14.57
N GLU A 165 -11.58 -7.42 15.45
CA GLU A 165 -11.86 -6.03 15.84
C GLU A 165 -11.12 -5.01 14.95
N ILE A 166 -10.32 -5.51 14.00
CA ILE A 166 -9.50 -4.72 13.09
C ILE A 166 -9.99 -4.92 11.67
N VAL A 167 -10.16 -3.84 10.92
CA VAL A 167 -10.39 -3.89 9.49
C VAL A 167 -9.20 -3.29 8.74
N TYR A 168 -8.72 -3.99 7.73
CA TYR A 168 -7.67 -3.51 6.85
C TYR A 168 -8.26 -3.12 5.49
N VAL A 169 -7.87 -1.96 5.00
CA VAL A 169 -8.34 -1.34 3.76
C VAL A 169 -7.20 -1.27 2.77
N GLY A 170 -7.41 -1.85 1.60
CA GLY A 170 -6.41 -1.87 0.53
C GLY A 170 -7.06 -1.96 -0.84
N ASP A 171 -6.28 -1.74 -1.89
CA ASP A 171 -6.74 -1.79 -3.28
C ASP A 171 -6.37 -3.10 -4.01
N ARG A 172 -5.51 -3.93 -3.41
CA ARG A 172 -5.02 -5.16 -4.03
C ARG A 172 -5.46 -6.41 -3.29
N VAL A 173 -6.15 -7.31 -4.02
CA VAL A 173 -6.61 -8.57 -3.46
C VAL A 173 -5.44 -9.44 -3.01
N ASP A 174 -4.45 -9.63 -3.87
CA ASP A 174 -3.29 -10.51 -3.70
C ASP A 174 -2.26 -10.02 -2.67
N ILE A 175 -2.33 -8.78 -2.24
CA ILE A 175 -1.37 -8.15 -1.32
C ILE A 175 -2.05 -7.75 -0.01
N ASP A 176 -3.15 -7.00 -0.11
CA ASP A 176 -3.78 -6.40 1.06
C ASP A 176 -4.82 -7.33 1.67
N ILE A 177 -5.72 -7.84 0.83
CA ILE A 177 -6.84 -8.63 1.30
C ILE A 177 -6.37 -10.01 1.77
N GLU A 178 -5.57 -10.71 0.96
CA GLU A 178 -5.04 -12.02 1.33
C GLU A 178 -4.14 -11.94 2.57
N GLY A 179 -3.26 -10.92 2.65
CA GLY A 179 -2.37 -10.74 3.80
C GLY A 179 -3.14 -10.49 5.10
N ALA A 180 -4.11 -9.57 5.10
CA ALA A 180 -4.94 -9.27 6.25
C ALA A 180 -5.81 -10.47 6.67
N LYS A 181 -6.38 -11.19 5.72
CA LYS A 181 -7.18 -12.38 5.99
C LYS A 181 -6.36 -13.56 6.54
N ALA A 182 -5.11 -13.70 6.12
CA ALA A 182 -4.22 -14.73 6.64
C ALA A 182 -4.03 -14.64 8.17
N VAL A 183 -4.22 -13.44 8.74
CA VAL A 183 -4.17 -13.20 10.20
C VAL A 183 -5.55 -12.95 10.82
N SER A 184 -6.62 -13.25 10.10
CA SER A 184 -8.02 -13.13 10.55
C SER A 184 -8.53 -11.70 10.78
N MET A 185 -7.87 -10.68 10.22
CA MET A 185 -8.45 -9.33 10.15
C MET A 185 -9.66 -9.30 9.22
N LYS A 186 -10.55 -8.34 9.43
CA LYS A 186 -11.58 -7.96 8.46
C LYS A 186 -10.97 -7.14 7.33
N THR A 187 -11.64 -7.09 6.17
CA THR A 187 -11.08 -6.45 4.98
C THR A 187 -12.11 -5.64 4.21
N ILE A 188 -11.65 -4.50 3.67
CA ILE A 188 -12.38 -3.71 2.68
C ILE A 188 -11.49 -3.52 1.46
N LEU A 189 -11.98 -3.92 0.29
CA LEU A 189 -11.31 -3.70 -0.99
C LEU A 189 -11.80 -2.39 -1.61
N VAL A 190 -10.88 -1.53 -1.99
CA VAL A 190 -11.16 -0.23 -2.65
C VAL A 190 -10.94 -0.35 -4.16
N GLY A 191 -11.79 0.28 -4.96
CA GLY A 191 -11.63 0.41 -6.42
C GLY A 191 -11.99 -0.83 -7.23
N ALA A 192 -12.30 -1.95 -6.57
CA ALA A 192 -12.69 -3.19 -7.22
C ALA A 192 -13.67 -3.98 -6.35
N THR A 193 -14.21 -5.07 -6.90
CA THR A 193 -15.08 -6.00 -6.15
C THR A 193 -14.46 -7.39 -6.14
N SER A 194 -14.40 -8.01 -4.96
CA SER A 194 -13.92 -9.40 -4.82
C SER A 194 -14.69 -10.13 -3.74
N VAL A 195 -14.98 -11.41 -3.98
CA VAL A 195 -15.58 -12.32 -2.99
C VAL A 195 -14.61 -12.67 -1.85
N GLN A 196 -13.32 -12.39 -2.01
CA GLN A 196 -12.29 -12.61 -1.00
C GLN A 196 -12.32 -11.54 0.09
N ALA A 197 -12.77 -10.31 -0.22
CA ALA A 197 -12.94 -9.25 0.77
C ALA A 197 -14.24 -9.43 1.57
N ASP A 198 -14.27 -8.95 2.83
CA ASP A 198 -15.51 -8.94 3.62
C ASP A 198 -16.49 -7.89 3.08
N GLU A 199 -15.98 -6.73 2.65
CA GLU A 199 -16.72 -5.69 1.93
C GLU A 199 -15.86 -5.12 0.79
N SER A 200 -16.51 -4.44 -0.16
CA SER A 200 -15.84 -3.73 -1.26
C SER A 200 -16.52 -2.40 -1.50
N CYS A 201 -15.76 -1.39 -1.91
CA CYS A 201 -16.28 -0.08 -2.24
C CYS A 201 -15.57 0.52 -3.47
N GLU A 202 -16.24 1.46 -4.11
CA GLU A 202 -15.70 2.13 -5.30
C GLU A 202 -14.56 3.09 -4.93
N THR A 203 -14.71 3.80 -3.84
CA THR A 203 -13.75 4.79 -3.36
C THR A 203 -13.47 4.62 -1.87
N VAL A 204 -12.31 5.07 -1.41
CA VAL A 204 -11.95 5.07 0.02
C VAL A 204 -12.94 5.89 0.86
N TYR A 205 -13.63 6.87 0.27
CA TYR A 205 -14.60 7.71 0.99
C TYR A 205 -15.85 6.96 1.46
N ASP A 206 -16.18 5.86 0.79
CA ASP A 206 -17.37 5.05 1.08
C ASP A 206 -17.26 4.30 2.42
N ILE A 207 -16.03 4.17 2.95
CA ILE A 207 -15.74 3.49 4.22
C ILE A 207 -16.55 4.09 5.38
N VAL A 208 -16.77 5.41 5.37
CA VAL A 208 -17.58 6.09 6.42
C VAL A 208 -19.00 5.55 6.49
N SER A 209 -19.54 5.08 5.38
CA SER A 209 -20.92 4.52 5.32
C SER A 209 -20.94 3.01 5.57
N ILE A 210 -19.81 2.33 5.43
CA ILE A 210 -19.66 0.89 5.66
C ILE A 210 -19.46 0.59 7.15
N LEU A 211 -18.77 1.50 7.86
CA LEU A 211 -18.41 1.41 9.28
C LEU A 211 -19.26 2.35 10.14
#